data_3ad621f77a1a6e1139ea2d9929d02464
#
_entry.id   3ad621f77a1a6e1139ea2d9929d02464
#
_cell.length_a   1.000
_cell.length_b   1.000
_cell.length_c   1.000
_cell.angle_alpha   90.00
_cell.angle_beta   90.00
_cell.angle_gamma   90.00
#
_symmetry.space_group_name_H-M   'P 1'
#
loop_
_entity.id
_entity.type
_entity.pdbx_description
1 polymer ?
#
loop_
_entity_poly.entity_id
_entity_poly.type
_entity_poly.pdbx_seq_one_letter_code
_entity_poly.pdbx_strand_id
1 'polypeptide(L)'
;RKEYDQKRSQKASYGFGDQEPQGPARKKEPFSQTATEDPQPQPHDPNAPTLLNKRWILQSPVMDKVDELSRSLNVSPVVARLLVSRKIEGVDEAEMFVKAELASLHDPFLMNGMELAVDRILMAIKNKESIRLFCDYDVDGVTSAAFLTHFFRDIGITVGYYLPERMKEGYGLNENAVRAITKEGASLMITADCGITAVREVELARSLGLDVIITDHHQVGSEGLPKAVAVLNPHRSNCDYPYR
;
A
#
# COMPACT_ATOMS: atom_id res chain seq x y z
N ARG A 1 -22.35 -6.16 -18.37
CA ARG A 1 -21.79 -7.36 -17.72
C ARG A 1 -21.53 -8.49 -18.73
N LYS A 2 -22.51 -8.86 -19.58
CA LYS A 2 -22.35 -9.94 -20.60
C LYS A 2 -21.34 -9.60 -21.71
N GLU A 3 -21.22 -8.34 -22.08
CA GLU A 3 -20.28 -7.89 -23.13
C GLU A 3 -18.82 -7.83 -22.63
N TYR A 4 -18.62 -7.61 -21.34
CA TYR A 4 -17.32 -7.61 -20.67
C TYR A 4 -16.73 -9.03 -20.57
N ASP A 5 -17.56 -10.04 -20.26
CA ASP A 5 -17.13 -11.44 -20.14
C ASP A 5 -16.75 -12.05 -21.51
N GLN A 6 -17.38 -11.60 -22.60
CA GLN A 6 -17.10 -12.08 -23.95
C GLN A 6 -15.75 -11.57 -24.52
N LYS A 7 -15.31 -10.39 -24.13
CA LYS A 7 -14.00 -9.82 -24.53
C LYS A 7 -12.82 -10.43 -23.76
N ARG A 8 -13.07 -10.98 -22.58
CA ARG A 8 -12.03 -11.60 -21.74
C ARG A 8 -11.58 -12.97 -22.28
N SER A 9 -12.47 -13.75 -22.91
CA SER A 9 -12.13 -15.06 -23.46
C SER A 9 -11.31 -15.03 -24.76
N GLN A 10 -11.19 -13.89 -25.44
CA GLN A 10 -10.45 -13.79 -26.70
C GLN A 10 -9.00 -13.32 -26.54
N LYS A 11 -8.57 -12.87 -25.35
CA LYS A 11 -7.20 -12.35 -25.10
C LYS A 11 -6.24 -13.30 -24.37
N ALA A 12 -6.62 -14.55 -24.15
CA ALA A 12 -5.80 -15.53 -23.41
C ALA A 12 -4.83 -16.35 -24.30
N SER A 13 -4.26 -15.75 -25.37
CA SER A 13 -3.26 -16.43 -26.19
C SER A 13 -2.08 -15.49 -26.56
N TYR A 14 -1.41 -14.93 -25.57
CA TYR A 14 -0.05 -14.42 -25.76
C TYR A 14 0.91 -15.33 -25.00
N GLY A 15 1.55 -16.23 -25.77
CA GLY A 15 2.63 -17.05 -25.28
C GLY A 15 3.83 -16.19 -24.93
N PHE A 16 4.22 -16.24 -23.67
CA PHE A 16 5.55 -15.80 -23.24
C PHE A 16 6.55 -16.88 -23.68
N GLY A 17 7.39 -16.55 -24.66
CA GLY A 17 8.53 -17.36 -25.01
C GLY A 17 9.58 -17.27 -23.91
N ASP A 18 9.90 -18.42 -23.29
CA ASP A 18 11.01 -18.57 -22.35
C ASP A 18 12.34 -18.35 -23.10
N GLN A 19 12.91 -17.17 -22.98
CA GLN A 19 14.33 -16.94 -23.23
C GLN A 19 14.95 -16.29 -21.99
N GLU A 20 15.59 -17.12 -21.17
CA GLU A 20 16.50 -16.62 -20.13
C GLU A 20 17.71 -15.92 -20.78
N PRO A 21 18.05 -14.70 -20.35
CA PRO A 21 19.30 -14.08 -20.78
C PRO A 21 20.47 -14.76 -20.09
N GLN A 22 21.30 -15.46 -20.86
CA GLN A 22 22.57 -16.00 -20.40
C GLN A 22 23.56 -14.85 -20.11
N GLY A 23 23.68 -14.46 -18.85
CA GLY A 23 24.74 -13.58 -18.38
C GLY A 23 26.11 -14.32 -18.33
N PRO A 24 27.24 -13.60 -18.44
CA PRO A 24 28.55 -14.20 -18.46
C PRO A 24 28.85 -14.95 -17.16
N ALA A 25 29.38 -16.20 -17.29
CA ALA A 25 29.72 -17.08 -16.20
C ALA A 25 30.75 -16.42 -15.27
N ARG A 26 30.34 -16.10 -14.05
CA ARG A 26 31.30 -15.71 -12.98
C ARG A 26 32.11 -16.92 -12.56
N LYS A 27 33.43 -16.86 -12.75
CA LYS A 27 34.40 -17.82 -12.20
C LYS A 27 34.31 -17.78 -10.67
N LYS A 28 33.93 -18.91 -10.06
CA LYS A 28 33.99 -19.09 -8.61
C LYS A 28 35.45 -19.29 -8.22
N GLU A 29 36.05 -18.32 -7.54
CA GLU A 29 37.30 -18.54 -6.82
C GLU A 29 37.04 -19.39 -5.57
N PRO A 30 37.92 -20.32 -5.20
CA PRO A 30 37.70 -21.13 -4.01
C PRO A 30 37.90 -20.28 -2.75
N PHE A 31 36.83 -20.15 -1.95
CA PHE A 31 36.91 -19.56 -0.61
C PHE A 31 37.82 -20.44 0.25
N SER A 32 38.99 -19.92 0.65
CA SER A 32 39.83 -20.51 1.65
C SER A 32 39.12 -20.50 3.00
N GLN A 33 38.70 -21.68 3.45
CA GLN A 33 38.14 -21.83 4.81
C GLN A 33 39.32 -21.88 5.79
N THR A 34 39.70 -20.74 6.34
CA THR A 34 40.31 -20.73 7.67
C THR A 34 39.16 -20.76 8.67
N ALA A 35 38.95 -21.92 9.29
CA ALA A 35 38.00 -22.06 10.39
C ALA A 35 38.50 -21.23 11.58
N THR A 36 38.04 -20.00 11.70
CA THR A 36 38.00 -19.31 12.98
C THR A 36 36.81 -19.87 13.72
N GLU A 37 37.04 -20.51 14.86
CA GLU A 37 35.99 -20.93 15.78
C GLU A 37 35.07 -19.71 16.03
N ASP A 38 33.79 -19.85 15.66
CA ASP A 38 32.78 -18.84 15.98
C ASP A 38 32.76 -18.65 17.51
N PRO A 39 32.92 -17.43 18.01
CA PRO A 39 32.82 -17.19 19.43
C PRO A 39 31.45 -17.66 19.91
N GLN A 40 31.47 -18.63 20.84
CA GLN A 40 30.22 -19.13 21.51
C GLN A 40 29.39 -17.94 21.92
N PRO A 41 28.08 -17.87 21.58
CA PRO A 41 27.24 -16.76 21.96
C PRO A 41 27.25 -16.66 23.49
N GLN A 42 27.76 -15.57 24.00
CA GLN A 42 27.70 -15.23 25.41
C GLN A 42 26.23 -15.20 25.84
N PRO A 43 25.85 -15.74 27.02
CA PRO A 43 24.47 -15.66 27.48
C PRO A 43 24.04 -14.20 27.50
N HIS A 44 23.05 -13.88 26.68
CA HIS A 44 22.52 -12.54 26.54
C HIS A 44 21.83 -12.13 27.85
N ASP A 45 22.41 -11.19 28.60
CA ASP A 45 21.72 -10.58 29.73
C ASP A 45 20.53 -9.77 29.19
N PRO A 46 19.30 -10.21 29.45
CA PRO A 46 18.11 -9.50 28.95
C PRO A 46 17.94 -8.10 29.56
N ASN A 47 18.71 -7.76 30.58
CA ASN A 47 18.69 -6.47 31.27
C ASN A 47 19.89 -5.56 30.88
N ALA A 48 20.84 -6.05 30.08
CA ALA A 48 21.94 -5.22 29.62
C ALA A 48 21.44 -4.07 28.75
N PRO A 49 21.87 -2.81 29.00
CA PRO A 49 21.50 -1.69 28.14
C PRO A 49 22.10 -1.91 26.75
N THR A 50 21.28 -1.78 25.71
CA THR A 50 21.74 -1.75 24.33
C THR A 50 22.53 -0.48 24.08
N LEU A 51 23.36 -0.43 23.00
CA LEU A 51 24.10 0.75 22.56
C LEU A 51 23.23 2.02 22.44
N LEU A 52 21.91 1.86 22.32
CA LEU A 52 20.93 2.95 22.24
C LEU A 52 20.19 3.22 23.56
N ASN A 53 20.61 2.60 24.67
CA ASN A 53 19.90 2.65 25.96
C ASN A 53 18.43 2.19 25.86
N LYS A 54 18.10 1.31 24.90
CA LYS A 54 16.75 0.78 24.69
C LYS A 54 16.69 -0.65 25.20
N ARG A 55 15.63 -0.97 25.94
CA ARG A 55 15.33 -2.33 26.39
C ARG A 55 14.46 -3.02 25.33
N TRP A 56 14.87 -4.19 24.88
CA TRP A 56 14.03 -5.05 24.06
C TRP A 56 13.01 -5.75 24.94
N ILE A 57 11.73 -5.61 24.60
CA ILE A 57 10.65 -6.32 25.27
C ILE A 57 10.08 -7.30 24.26
N LEU A 58 10.37 -8.60 24.46
CA LEU A 58 9.77 -9.66 23.68
C LEU A 58 8.37 -9.96 24.24
N GLN A 59 7.37 -9.89 23.37
CA GLN A 59 6.04 -10.35 23.74
C GLN A 59 6.07 -11.86 23.95
N SER A 60 5.41 -12.34 25.00
CA SER A 60 5.26 -13.76 25.31
C SER A 60 3.82 -14.18 24.94
N PRO A 61 3.57 -14.62 23.70
CA PRO A 61 2.25 -15.08 23.31
C PRO A 61 1.90 -16.38 24.01
N VAL A 62 0.60 -16.70 24.05
CA VAL A 62 0.10 -17.96 24.61
C VAL A 62 0.63 -19.12 23.75
N MET A 63 1.51 -19.95 24.32
CA MET A 63 2.22 -20.99 23.57
C MET A 63 1.28 -22.07 23.02
N ASP A 64 0.21 -22.43 23.74
CA ASP A 64 -0.78 -23.38 23.22
C ASP A 64 -1.42 -22.92 21.91
N LYS A 65 -1.68 -21.60 21.78
CA LYS A 65 -2.20 -21.01 20.54
C LYS A 65 -1.15 -20.99 19.42
N VAL A 66 0.10 -20.75 19.77
CA VAL A 66 1.21 -20.84 18.82
C VAL A 66 1.33 -22.25 18.23
N ASP A 67 1.27 -23.28 19.10
CA ASP A 67 1.37 -24.67 18.70
C ASP A 67 0.13 -25.12 17.89
N GLU A 68 -1.06 -24.64 18.24
CA GLU A 68 -2.29 -24.87 17.51
C GLU A 68 -2.19 -24.32 16.09
N LEU A 69 -1.87 -23.04 15.93
CA LEU A 69 -1.77 -22.38 14.63
C LEU A 69 -0.62 -22.97 13.79
N SER A 70 0.53 -23.25 14.40
CA SER A 70 1.67 -23.84 13.68
C SER A 70 1.30 -25.18 13.05
N ARG A 71 0.59 -26.04 13.80
CA ARG A 71 0.15 -27.36 13.30
C ARG A 71 -0.98 -27.25 12.30
N SER A 72 -2.01 -26.44 12.58
CA SER A 72 -3.21 -26.34 11.73
C SER A 72 -2.91 -25.70 10.36
N LEU A 73 -2.05 -24.69 10.33
CA LEU A 73 -1.71 -23.96 9.11
C LEU A 73 -0.44 -24.49 8.42
N ASN A 74 0.25 -25.46 9.04
CA ASN A 74 1.55 -25.96 8.57
C ASN A 74 2.57 -24.82 8.36
N VAL A 75 2.60 -23.86 9.27
CA VAL A 75 3.56 -22.74 9.27
C VAL A 75 4.61 -22.92 10.37
N SER A 76 5.75 -22.23 10.22
CA SER A 76 6.78 -22.29 11.27
C SER A 76 6.28 -21.73 12.60
N PRO A 77 6.78 -22.19 13.75
CA PRO A 77 6.43 -21.63 15.06
C PRO A 77 6.69 -20.12 15.17
N VAL A 78 7.67 -19.60 14.41
CA VAL A 78 7.95 -18.15 14.36
C VAL A 78 6.80 -17.39 13.72
N VAL A 79 6.27 -17.89 12.59
CA VAL A 79 5.10 -17.28 11.91
C VAL A 79 3.87 -17.36 12.83
N ALA A 80 3.58 -18.52 13.41
CA ALA A 80 2.47 -18.67 14.34
C ALA A 80 2.59 -17.71 15.55
N ARG A 81 3.80 -17.54 16.08
CA ARG A 81 4.08 -16.59 17.17
C ARG A 81 3.80 -15.14 16.78
N LEU A 82 4.15 -14.75 15.56
CA LEU A 82 3.85 -13.42 15.03
C LEU A 82 2.34 -13.19 14.89
N LEU A 83 1.58 -14.19 14.43
CA LEU A 83 0.12 -14.11 14.32
C LEU A 83 -0.52 -13.90 15.70
N VAL A 84 -0.20 -14.77 16.67
CA VAL A 84 -0.74 -14.65 18.05
C VAL A 84 -0.35 -13.31 18.68
N SER A 85 0.89 -12.84 18.48
CA SER A 85 1.33 -11.53 18.97
C SER A 85 0.53 -10.36 18.37
N ARG A 86 -0.08 -10.56 17.20
CA ARG A 86 -0.97 -9.60 16.52
C ARG A 86 -2.45 -9.82 16.85
N LYS A 87 -2.76 -10.69 17.80
CA LYS A 87 -4.13 -11.05 18.21
C LYS A 87 -4.91 -11.86 17.16
N ILE A 88 -4.22 -12.44 16.19
CA ILE A 88 -4.78 -13.39 15.23
C ILE A 88 -4.63 -14.77 15.87
N GLU A 89 -5.67 -15.22 16.58
CA GLU A 89 -5.61 -16.43 17.42
C GLU A 89 -6.51 -17.56 16.89
N GLY A 90 -7.48 -17.23 16.04
CA GLY A 90 -8.37 -18.20 15.39
C GLY A 90 -7.71 -18.84 14.16
N VAL A 91 -7.91 -20.15 13.97
CA VAL A 91 -7.34 -20.89 12.82
C VAL A 91 -7.86 -20.33 11.51
N ASP A 92 -9.17 -20.10 11.38
CA ASP A 92 -9.80 -19.59 10.15
C ASP A 92 -9.31 -18.17 9.81
N GLU A 93 -9.24 -17.29 10.83
CA GLU A 93 -8.72 -15.93 10.70
C GLU A 93 -7.25 -15.93 10.25
N ALA A 94 -6.44 -16.77 10.88
CA ALA A 94 -5.03 -16.92 10.56
C ALA A 94 -4.82 -17.53 9.16
N GLU A 95 -5.67 -18.47 8.75
CA GLU A 95 -5.65 -19.03 7.39
C GLU A 95 -5.97 -17.96 6.34
N MET A 96 -7.02 -17.18 6.55
CA MET A 96 -7.37 -16.05 5.67
C MET A 96 -6.23 -15.03 5.57
N PHE A 97 -5.60 -14.69 6.70
CA PHE A 97 -4.49 -13.75 6.73
C PHE A 97 -3.26 -14.26 5.96
N VAL A 98 -2.91 -15.54 6.12
CA VAL A 98 -1.73 -16.14 5.47
C VAL A 98 -1.95 -16.39 3.98
N LYS A 99 -3.15 -16.84 3.59
CA LYS A 99 -3.46 -17.12 2.18
C LYS A 99 -3.68 -15.86 1.35
N ALA A 100 -4.17 -14.78 1.97
CA ALA A 100 -4.39 -13.47 1.33
C ALA A 100 -5.05 -13.57 -0.06
N GLU A 101 -6.09 -14.37 -0.20
CA GLU A 101 -6.80 -14.58 -1.45
C GLU A 101 -7.67 -13.36 -1.81
N LEU A 102 -7.79 -13.04 -3.10
CA LEU A 102 -8.66 -11.94 -3.55
C LEU A 102 -10.13 -12.11 -3.13
N ALA A 103 -10.59 -13.35 -2.99
CA ALA A 103 -11.94 -13.65 -2.51
C ALA A 103 -12.16 -13.27 -1.03
N SER A 104 -11.08 -13.09 -0.28
CA SER A 104 -11.12 -12.68 1.15
C SER A 104 -11.12 -11.16 1.33
N LEU A 105 -11.05 -10.37 0.25
CA LEU A 105 -11.13 -8.91 0.35
C LEU A 105 -12.53 -8.49 0.82
N HIS A 106 -12.55 -7.54 1.73
CA HIS A 106 -13.78 -6.91 2.17
C HIS A 106 -14.41 -6.07 1.07
N ASP A 107 -15.74 -5.86 1.15
CA ASP A 107 -16.41 -4.94 0.24
C ASP A 107 -15.81 -3.53 0.39
N PRO A 108 -15.26 -2.94 -0.69
CA PRO A 108 -14.63 -1.62 -0.63
C PRO A 108 -15.62 -0.51 -0.24
N PHE A 109 -16.94 -0.71 -0.45
CA PHE A 109 -17.97 0.26 -0.07
C PHE A 109 -18.21 0.35 1.44
N LEU A 110 -17.64 -0.57 2.24
CA LEU A 110 -17.57 -0.41 3.69
C LEU A 110 -16.61 0.72 4.11
N MET A 111 -15.71 1.14 3.22
CA MET A 111 -14.81 2.25 3.49
C MET A 111 -15.55 3.58 3.38
N ASN A 112 -15.57 4.34 4.47
CA ASN A 112 -16.26 5.62 4.51
C ASN A 112 -15.72 6.59 3.44
N GLY A 113 -16.63 7.13 2.62
CA GLY A 113 -16.31 8.04 1.52
C GLY A 113 -16.17 7.35 0.16
N MET A 114 -16.26 6.01 0.07
CA MET A 114 -16.10 5.28 -1.19
C MET A 114 -17.15 5.67 -2.22
N GLU A 115 -18.42 5.76 -1.84
CA GLU A 115 -19.49 6.18 -2.76
C GLU A 115 -19.21 7.58 -3.34
N LEU A 116 -18.86 8.55 -2.49
CA LEU A 116 -18.53 9.91 -2.93
C LEU A 116 -17.32 9.93 -3.89
N ALA A 117 -16.31 9.11 -3.63
CA ALA A 117 -15.15 9.00 -4.50
C ALA A 117 -15.53 8.44 -5.87
N VAL A 118 -16.29 7.34 -5.89
CA VAL A 118 -16.75 6.69 -7.12
C VAL A 118 -17.64 7.63 -7.93
N ASP A 119 -18.62 8.27 -7.30
CA ASP A 119 -19.54 9.21 -7.96
C ASP A 119 -18.77 10.38 -8.57
N ARG A 120 -17.78 10.94 -7.86
CA ARG A 120 -16.97 12.05 -8.38
C ARG A 120 -16.11 11.61 -9.57
N ILE A 121 -15.54 10.42 -9.52
CA ILE A 121 -14.77 9.86 -10.65
C ILE A 121 -15.66 9.61 -11.85
N LEU A 122 -16.83 9.01 -11.65
CA LEU A 122 -17.80 8.76 -12.73
C LEU A 122 -18.28 10.07 -13.36
N MET A 123 -18.49 11.11 -12.57
CA MET A 123 -18.83 12.44 -13.06
C MET A 123 -17.70 13.03 -13.91
N ALA A 124 -16.42 12.91 -13.46
CA ALA A 124 -15.27 13.37 -14.22
C ALA A 124 -15.16 12.65 -15.57
N ILE A 125 -15.35 11.33 -15.57
CA ILE A 125 -15.34 10.51 -16.81
C ILE A 125 -16.44 10.96 -17.76
N LYS A 126 -17.68 11.09 -17.27
CA LYS A 126 -18.83 11.51 -18.08
C LYS A 126 -18.62 12.89 -18.71
N ASN A 127 -18.04 13.82 -17.96
CA ASN A 127 -17.81 15.19 -18.39
C ASN A 127 -16.50 15.35 -19.18
N LYS A 128 -15.71 14.27 -19.34
CA LYS A 128 -14.37 14.29 -19.98
C LYS A 128 -13.41 15.25 -19.28
N GLU A 129 -13.49 15.34 -17.97
CA GLU A 129 -12.61 16.17 -17.16
C GLU A 129 -11.19 15.61 -17.14
N SER A 130 -10.19 16.49 -16.98
CA SER A 130 -8.79 16.08 -16.83
C SER A 130 -8.57 15.54 -15.39
N ILE A 131 -8.19 14.27 -15.29
CA ILE A 131 -7.87 13.60 -14.04
C ILE A 131 -6.35 13.48 -13.91
N ARG A 132 -5.81 13.83 -12.74
CA ARG A 132 -4.39 13.64 -12.38
C ARG A 132 -4.28 12.75 -11.15
N LEU A 133 -3.33 11.85 -11.17
CA LEU A 133 -2.91 11.06 -10.01
C LEU A 133 -1.75 11.81 -9.34
N PHE A 134 -1.78 11.94 -8.04
CA PHE A 134 -0.62 12.34 -7.24
C PHE A 134 -0.28 11.19 -6.31
N CYS A 135 0.89 10.59 -6.45
CA CYS A 135 1.30 9.43 -5.66
C CYS A 135 2.67 9.69 -5.03
N ASP A 136 2.93 9.07 -3.89
CA ASP A 136 4.25 9.21 -3.29
C ASP A 136 5.37 8.57 -4.15
N TYR A 137 6.61 8.89 -3.85
CA TYR A 137 7.79 8.46 -4.61
C TYR A 137 8.31 7.08 -4.23
N ASP A 138 7.80 6.46 -3.18
CA ASP A 138 8.23 5.14 -2.74
C ASP A 138 7.55 3.99 -3.52
N VAL A 139 7.78 2.76 -3.09
CA VAL A 139 7.26 1.58 -3.80
C VAL A 139 5.74 1.58 -3.82
N ASP A 140 5.09 1.95 -2.72
CA ASP A 140 3.63 1.92 -2.60
C ASP A 140 3.00 2.99 -3.48
N GLY A 141 3.56 4.21 -3.47
CA GLY A 141 3.10 5.29 -4.34
C GLY A 141 3.33 4.99 -5.82
N VAL A 142 4.52 4.52 -6.20
CA VAL A 142 4.85 4.20 -7.62
C VAL A 142 4.01 3.05 -8.15
N THR A 143 3.81 1.99 -7.36
CA THR A 143 2.95 0.87 -7.76
C THR A 143 1.49 1.27 -7.83
N SER A 144 1.01 2.14 -6.95
CA SER A 144 -0.33 2.71 -7.00
C SER A 144 -0.53 3.55 -8.26
N ALA A 145 0.43 4.40 -8.62
CA ALA A 145 0.40 5.18 -9.86
C ALA A 145 0.31 4.27 -11.09
N ALA A 146 1.13 3.23 -11.14
CA ALA A 146 1.11 2.25 -12.22
C ALA A 146 -0.23 1.51 -12.30
N PHE A 147 -0.73 1.01 -11.16
CA PHE A 147 -2.00 0.30 -11.09
C PHE A 147 -3.18 1.17 -11.57
N LEU A 148 -3.32 2.38 -11.02
CA LEU A 148 -4.41 3.27 -11.39
C LEU A 148 -4.32 3.72 -12.86
N THR A 149 -3.12 4.02 -13.36
CA THR A 149 -2.92 4.39 -14.77
C THR A 149 -3.32 3.24 -15.70
N HIS A 150 -2.97 2.01 -15.38
CA HIS A 150 -3.36 0.83 -16.14
C HIS A 150 -4.88 0.60 -16.08
N PHE A 151 -5.48 0.70 -14.88
CA PHE A 151 -6.91 0.56 -14.71
C PHE A 151 -7.70 1.58 -15.56
N PHE A 152 -7.36 2.88 -15.46
CA PHE A 152 -8.03 3.91 -16.25
C PHE A 152 -7.85 3.68 -17.76
N ARG A 153 -6.67 3.30 -18.20
CA ARG A 153 -6.40 2.97 -19.60
C ARG A 153 -7.25 1.78 -20.08
N ASP A 154 -7.41 0.76 -19.28
CA ASP A 154 -8.18 -0.44 -19.63
C ASP A 154 -9.68 -0.15 -19.81
N ILE A 155 -10.18 0.89 -19.16
CA ILE A 155 -11.54 1.41 -19.35
C ILE A 155 -11.60 2.56 -20.38
N GLY A 156 -10.51 2.82 -21.10
CA GLY A 156 -10.45 3.82 -22.19
C GLY A 156 -10.25 5.25 -21.74
N ILE A 157 -9.82 5.48 -20.49
CA ILE A 157 -9.58 6.82 -19.93
C ILE A 157 -8.06 7.06 -19.81
N THR A 158 -7.62 8.21 -20.29
CA THR A 158 -6.21 8.64 -20.10
C THR A 158 -6.13 9.54 -18.87
N VAL A 159 -5.31 9.16 -17.92
CA VAL A 159 -4.97 9.96 -16.74
C VAL A 159 -3.48 10.29 -16.75
N GLY A 160 -3.11 11.48 -16.31
CA GLY A 160 -1.72 11.81 -16.05
C GLY A 160 -1.37 11.52 -14.59
N TYR A 161 -0.09 11.42 -14.29
CA TYR A 161 0.39 11.25 -12.92
C TYR A 161 1.50 12.26 -12.58
N TYR A 162 1.64 12.52 -11.29
CA TYR A 162 2.70 13.32 -10.69
C TYR A 162 3.34 12.50 -9.57
N LEU A 163 4.66 12.35 -9.62
CA LEU A 163 5.48 11.73 -8.57
C LEU A 163 6.47 12.80 -8.09
N PRO A 164 6.46 13.17 -6.80
CA PRO A 164 7.37 14.20 -6.31
C PRO A 164 8.83 13.74 -6.31
N GLU A 165 9.75 14.65 -6.58
CA GLU A 165 11.18 14.36 -6.46
C GLU A 165 11.60 14.46 -4.99
N ARG A 166 11.92 13.30 -4.38
CA ARG A 166 12.28 13.19 -2.96
C ARG A 166 13.26 14.27 -2.47
N MET A 167 14.29 14.54 -3.25
CA MET A 167 15.35 15.45 -2.85
C MET A 167 15.00 16.94 -3.00
N LYS A 168 13.99 17.27 -3.80
CA LYS A 168 13.58 18.65 -4.06
C LYS A 168 12.27 19.03 -3.38
N GLU A 169 11.32 18.11 -3.34
CA GLU A 169 9.94 18.37 -2.92
C GLU A 169 9.60 17.75 -1.57
N GLY A 170 10.36 16.74 -1.15
CA GLY A 170 10.10 16.03 0.10
C GLY A 170 8.97 15.00 -0.04
N TYR A 171 8.42 14.61 1.11
CA TYR A 171 7.36 13.61 1.23
C TYR A 171 5.96 14.26 1.14
N GLY A 172 5.05 13.57 0.44
CA GLY A 172 3.64 13.89 0.43
C GLY A 172 3.24 15.03 -0.50
N LEU A 173 1.95 15.37 -0.46
CA LEU A 173 1.38 16.43 -1.30
C LEU A 173 1.94 17.79 -0.87
N ASN A 174 2.34 18.61 -1.85
CA ASN A 174 2.90 19.93 -1.63
C ASN A 174 2.21 20.99 -2.51
N GLU A 175 2.31 22.26 -2.10
CA GLU A 175 1.64 23.37 -2.80
C GLU A 175 2.12 23.54 -4.25
N ASN A 176 3.39 23.29 -4.54
CA ASN A 176 3.94 23.42 -5.89
C ASN A 176 3.31 22.41 -6.85
N ALA A 177 3.16 21.16 -6.39
CA ALA A 177 2.49 20.12 -7.14
C ALA A 177 1.01 20.45 -7.38
N VAL A 178 0.30 20.95 -6.38
CA VAL A 178 -1.10 21.39 -6.52
C VAL A 178 -1.21 22.48 -7.61
N ARG A 179 -0.35 23.49 -7.56
CA ARG A 179 -0.34 24.58 -8.57
C ARG A 179 0.03 24.07 -9.96
N ALA A 180 1.01 23.17 -10.07
CA ALA A 180 1.41 22.57 -11.34
C ALA A 180 0.27 21.77 -11.97
N ILE A 181 -0.37 20.90 -11.19
CA ILE A 181 -1.50 20.07 -11.61
C ILE A 181 -2.70 20.94 -12.04
N THR A 182 -2.99 22.00 -11.29
CA THR A 182 -4.06 22.94 -11.66
C THR A 182 -3.72 23.69 -12.95
N LYS A 183 -2.47 24.14 -13.10
CA LYS A 183 -2.01 24.84 -14.31
C LYS A 183 -2.10 23.96 -15.56
N GLU A 184 -1.97 22.66 -15.43
CA GLU A 184 -2.15 21.68 -16.50
C GLU A 184 -3.64 21.47 -16.87
N GLY A 185 -4.56 22.14 -16.20
CA GLY A 185 -6.01 22.08 -16.47
C GLY A 185 -6.70 20.86 -15.84
N ALA A 186 -6.14 20.26 -14.81
CA ALA A 186 -6.82 19.21 -14.07
C ALA A 186 -8.02 19.75 -13.29
N SER A 187 -9.12 19.01 -13.31
CA SER A 187 -10.33 19.29 -12.51
C SER A 187 -10.47 18.35 -11.33
N LEU A 188 -9.83 17.19 -11.41
CA LEU A 188 -9.81 16.17 -10.35
C LEU A 188 -8.40 15.65 -10.13
N MET A 189 -7.96 15.68 -8.87
CA MET A 189 -6.75 15.02 -8.41
C MET A 189 -7.12 13.84 -7.50
N ILE A 190 -6.54 12.68 -7.75
CA ILE A 190 -6.65 11.50 -6.89
C ILE A 190 -5.27 11.27 -6.29
N THR A 191 -5.15 11.36 -4.96
CA THR A 191 -3.89 10.99 -4.31
C THR A 191 -3.87 9.50 -4.00
N ALA A 192 -2.70 8.89 -4.02
CA ALA A 192 -2.52 7.53 -3.56
C ALA A 192 -1.27 7.41 -2.71
N ASP A 193 -1.40 6.73 -1.57
CA ASP A 193 -0.35 6.52 -0.58
C ASP A 193 0.14 7.81 0.10
N CYS A 194 -0.67 8.85 0.06
CA CYS A 194 -0.40 10.13 0.71
C CYS A 194 -1.65 11.01 0.77
N GLY A 195 -1.57 12.10 1.50
CA GLY A 195 -2.59 13.16 1.49
C GLY A 195 -3.42 13.26 2.75
N ILE A 196 -3.45 12.25 3.64
CA ILE A 196 -4.30 12.28 4.84
C ILE A 196 -3.94 13.43 5.81
N THR A 197 -2.72 13.93 5.75
CA THR A 197 -2.24 15.05 6.57
C THR A 197 -2.16 16.38 5.81
N ALA A 198 -2.48 16.39 4.51
CA ALA A 198 -2.31 17.53 3.61
C ALA A 198 -3.49 18.53 3.68
N VAL A 199 -3.81 19.02 4.88
CA VAL A 199 -4.97 19.89 5.12
C VAL A 199 -4.85 21.20 4.32
N ARG A 200 -3.66 21.82 4.32
CA ARG A 200 -3.42 23.12 3.67
C ARG A 200 -3.38 23.00 2.16
N GLU A 201 -2.75 21.96 1.65
CA GLU A 201 -2.61 21.67 0.23
C GLU A 201 -3.97 21.38 -0.41
N VAL A 202 -4.82 20.64 0.30
CA VAL A 202 -6.20 20.36 -0.15
C VAL A 202 -7.06 21.62 -0.13
N GLU A 203 -6.92 22.49 0.87
CA GLU A 203 -7.63 23.78 0.88
C GLU A 203 -7.14 24.69 -0.26
N LEU A 204 -5.84 24.68 -0.56
CA LEU A 204 -5.30 25.38 -1.72
C LEU A 204 -5.89 24.80 -3.02
N ALA A 205 -5.89 23.48 -3.20
CA ALA A 205 -6.47 22.82 -4.37
C ALA A 205 -7.93 23.25 -4.58
N ARG A 206 -8.72 23.21 -3.51
CA ARG A 206 -10.11 23.64 -3.52
C ARG A 206 -10.26 25.12 -3.91
N SER A 207 -9.43 26.01 -3.40
CA SER A 207 -9.45 27.44 -3.74
C SER A 207 -9.12 27.71 -5.21
N LEU A 208 -8.39 26.78 -5.85
CA LEU A 208 -8.04 26.83 -7.26
C LEU A 208 -9.03 26.08 -8.16
N GLY A 209 -10.11 25.52 -7.60
CA GLY A 209 -11.12 24.78 -8.36
C GLY A 209 -10.71 23.35 -8.72
N LEU A 210 -9.71 22.79 -8.04
CA LEU A 210 -9.25 21.42 -8.20
C LEU A 210 -9.88 20.55 -7.10
N ASP A 211 -10.76 19.64 -7.50
CA ASP A 211 -11.32 18.64 -6.59
C ASP A 211 -10.27 17.59 -6.22
N VAL A 212 -10.32 17.13 -4.97
CA VAL A 212 -9.36 16.13 -4.45
C VAL A 212 -10.10 14.93 -3.89
N ILE A 213 -9.64 13.73 -4.27
CA ILE A 213 -9.97 12.47 -3.62
C ILE A 213 -8.68 11.95 -3.00
N ILE A 214 -8.71 11.66 -1.71
CA ILE A 214 -7.56 11.11 -0.99
C ILE A 214 -7.75 9.60 -0.83
N THR A 215 -6.75 8.81 -1.25
CA THR A 215 -6.63 7.39 -0.92
C THR A 215 -5.31 7.18 -0.19
N ASP A 216 -5.40 6.86 1.10
CA ASP A 216 -4.23 6.83 1.99
C ASP A 216 -4.45 5.82 3.11
N HIS A 217 -3.37 5.32 3.70
CA HIS A 217 -3.39 4.37 4.82
C HIS A 217 -2.56 4.86 6.02
N HIS A 218 -1.98 6.05 5.92
CA HIS A 218 -1.22 6.64 7.03
C HIS A 218 -2.13 7.13 8.16
N GLN A 219 -1.54 7.40 9.32
CA GLN A 219 -2.26 7.90 10.47
C GLN A 219 -2.80 9.31 10.23
N VAL A 220 -4.00 9.56 10.71
CA VAL A 220 -4.61 10.90 10.67
C VAL A 220 -3.80 11.88 11.51
N GLY A 221 -3.47 13.03 10.93
CA GLY A 221 -2.73 14.08 11.62
C GLY A 221 -3.55 14.81 12.70
N SER A 222 -2.85 15.60 13.52
CA SER A 222 -3.47 16.38 14.60
C SER A 222 -4.34 17.55 14.10
N GLU A 223 -4.17 18.01 12.85
CA GLU A 223 -4.97 19.06 12.23
C GLU A 223 -6.34 18.56 11.73
N GLY A 224 -6.61 17.26 11.88
CA GLY A 224 -7.85 16.62 11.43
C GLY A 224 -7.80 16.20 9.96
N LEU A 225 -8.98 15.94 9.38
CA LEU A 225 -9.07 15.46 7.99
C LEU A 225 -9.05 16.64 7.00
N PRO A 226 -8.33 16.51 5.88
CA PRO A 226 -8.43 17.45 4.77
C PRO A 226 -9.87 17.54 4.23
N LYS A 227 -10.28 18.73 3.80
CA LYS A 227 -11.63 18.98 3.23
C LYS A 227 -11.68 18.58 1.74
N ALA A 228 -11.28 17.36 1.44
CA ALA A 228 -11.38 16.77 0.13
C ALA A 228 -12.83 16.34 -0.19
N VAL A 229 -13.13 16.07 -1.47
CA VAL A 229 -14.44 15.52 -1.89
C VAL A 229 -14.69 14.18 -1.23
N ALA A 230 -13.66 13.33 -1.18
CA ALA A 230 -13.67 12.08 -0.45
C ALA A 230 -12.30 11.81 0.17
N VAL A 231 -12.31 11.16 1.33
CA VAL A 231 -11.10 10.71 2.04
C VAL A 231 -11.27 9.23 2.34
N LEU A 232 -10.54 8.40 1.63
CA LEU A 232 -10.51 6.95 1.82
C LEU A 232 -9.29 6.60 2.66
N ASN A 233 -9.54 6.28 3.94
CA ASN A 233 -8.49 5.88 4.86
C ASN A 233 -9.09 5.05 5.99
N PRO A 234 -8.62 3.81 6.23
CA PRO A 234 -9.16 2.94 7.26
C PRO A 234 -8.89 3.40 8.69
N HIS A 235 -7.89 4.28 8.90
CA HIS A 235 -7.53 4.79 10.24
C HIS A 235 -8.40 5.97 10.72
N ARG A 236 -9.37 6.41 9.90
CA ARG A 236 -10.33 7.42 10.35
C ARG A 236 -11.18 6.87 11.49
N SER A 237 -11.45 7.72 12.47
CA SER A 237 -12.27 7.35 13.65
C SER A 237 -13.70 6.91 13.31
N ASN A 238 -14.22 7.38 12.17
CA ASN A 238 -15.57 7.10 11.69
C ASN A 238 -15.58 6.13 10.48
N CYS A 239 -14.55 5.30 10.32
CA CYS A 239 -14.50 4.32 9.26
C CYS A 239 -14.77 2.92 9.82
N ASP A 240 -15.78 2.25 9.27
CA ASP A 240 -16.19 0.89 9.68
C ASP A 240 -15.51 -0.22 8.84
N TYR A 241 -14.51 0.15 8.04
CA TYR A 241 -13.76 -0.83 7.25
C TYR A 241 -13.06 -1.82 8.18
N PRO A 242 -13.29 -3.15 8.03
CA PRO A 242 -12.85 -4.14 9.02
C PRO A 242 -11.34 -4.28 9.17
N TYR A 243 -10.57 -3.93 8.13
CA TYR A 243 -9.11 -4.03 8.13
C TYR A 243 -8.47 -2.64 8.35
N ARG A 244 -7.55 -2.55 9.35
CA ARG A 244 -6.85 -1.32 9.74
C ARG A 244 -5.34 -1.52 9.83
#